data_f5803858263895ffcda0ee3734e91171
#
_entry.id   f5803858263895ffcda0ee3734e91171
#
_cell.length_a   1.000
_cell.length_b   1.000
_cell.length_c   1.000
_cell.angle_alpha   90.00
_cell.angle_beta   90.00
_cell.angle_gamma   90.00
#
_symmetry.space_group_name_H-M   'P 1'
#
loop_
_entity.id
_entity.type
_entity.pdbx_description
1 polymer ?
#
loop_
_entity_poly.entity_id
_entity_poly.type
_entity_poly.pdbx_seq_one_letter_code
_entity_poly.pdbx_strand_id
1 'polypeptide(L)' 'MSANNITFILHKPQLSENIGACARGMKNFNFQKLSVIDPKPIFPNDKILATSVGAKNIINKSKVYDDLEPALKKDRKSVV' A
#
# COMPACT_ATOMS: atom_id res chain seq x y z
N MET A 1 16.07 13.77 0.11
CA MET A 1 15.28 12.93 -0.78
C MET A 1 13.81 13.10 -0.45
N SER A 2 12.99 13.24 -1.46
CA SER A 2 11.55 13.40 -1.25
C SER A 2 10.88 12.04 -1.06
N ALA A 3 10.07 11.90 0.00
CA ALA A 3 9.28 10.70 0.25
C ALA A 3 8.25 10.46 -0.87
N ASN A 4 7.87 11.50 -1.60
CA ASN A 4 6.89 11.39 -2.68
C ASN A 4 7.41 10.65 -3.90
N ASN A 5 8.72 10.45 -3.99
CA ASN A 5 9.32 9.72 -5.11
C ASN A 5 9.38 8.21 -4.88
N ILE A 6 8.95 7.75 -3.71
CA ILE A 6 9.03 6.34 -3.35
C ILE A 6 7.63 5.76 -3.27
N THR A 7 7.42 4.65 -3.98
CA THR A 7 6.18 3.90 -3.91
C THR A 7 6.44 2.59 -3.16
N PHE A 8 5.66 2.35 -2.11
CA PHE A 8 5.71 1.08 -1.39
C PHE A 8 4.86 0.07 -2.13
N ILE A 9 5.37 -1.14 -2.28
CA ILE A 9 4.66 -2.21 -2.96
C ILE A 9 4.48 -3.36 -1.98
N LEU A 10 3.22 -3.73 -1.73
CA LEU A 10 2.87 -4.93 -0.98
C LEU A 10 2.58 -6.04 -1.98
N HIS A 11 3.40 -7.08 -1.96
CA HIS A 11 3.29 -8.19 -2.90
C HIS A 11 2.58 -9.36 -2.25
N LYS A 12 1.38 -9.66 -2.72
CA LYS A 12 0.53 -10.77 -2.26
C LYS A 12 0.28 -10.73 -0.75
N PRO A 13 -0.19 -9.60 -0.21
CA PRO A 13 -0.49 -9.56 1.22
C PRO A 13 -1.62 -10.53 1.56
N GLN A 14 -1.48 -11.23 2.67
CA GLN A 14 -2.40 -12.29 3.09
C GLN A 14 -3.49 -11.79 4.02
N LEU A 15 -3.19 -10.81 4.85
CA LEU A 15 -4.08 -10.36 5.91
C LEU A 15 -4.41 -8.87 5.73
N SER A 16 -5.70 -8.54 5.94
CA SER A 16 -6.15 -7.15 5.89
C SER A 16 -5.41 -6.28 6.90
N GLU A 17 -5.16 -6.80 8.09
CA GLU A 17 -4.47 -6.06 9.14
C GLU A 17 -3.06 -5.63 8.72
N ASN A 18 -2.38 -6.45 7.94
CA ASN A 18 -1.03 -6.12 7.49
C ASN A 18 -1.05 -4.97 6.50
N ILE A 19 -2.07 -4.90 5.66
CA ILE A 19 -2.22 -3.79 4.71
C ILE A 19 -2.47 -2.49 5.48
N GLY A 20 -3.39 -2.53 6.45
CA GLY A 20 -3.69 -1.37 7.28
C GLY A 20 -2.48 -0.91 8.09
N ALA A 21 -1.75 -1.85 8.68
CA ALA A 21 -0.56 -1.53 9.46
C ALA A 21 0.53 -0.91 8.59
N CYS A 22 0.67 -1.38 7.36
CA CYS A 22 1.63 -0.81 6.41
C CYS A 22 1.29 0.65 6.12
N ALA A 23 0.02 0.94 5.86
CA ALA A 23 -0.42 2.31 5.59
C ALA A 23 -0.16 3.23 6.78
N ARG A 24 -0.41 2.74 8.00
CA ARG A 24 -0.12 3.50 9.21
C ARG A 24 1.37 3.81 9.35
N GLY A 25 2.22 2.82 9.10
CA GLY A 25 3.66 3.02 9.14
C GLY A 25 4.12 4.02 8.11
N MET A 26 3.58 3.92 6.89
CA MET A 26 3.89 4.88 5.83
C MET A 26 3.54 6.30 6.23
N LYS A 27 2.39 6.48 6.85
CA LYS A 27 1.97 7.82 7.29
C LYS A 27 2.92 8.39 8.32
N ASN A 28 3.39 7.58 9.25
CA ASN A 28 4.34 8.02 10.28
C ASN A 28 5.65 8.51 9.68
N PHE A 29 6.05 7.97 8.54
CA PHE A 29 7.27 8.36 7.84
C PHE A 29 7.00 9.27 6.65
N ASN A 30 5.77 9.75 6.51
CA ASN A 30 5.38 10.69 5.47
C ASN A 30 5.47 10.11 4.06
N PHE A 31 5.35 8.82 3.91
CA PHE A 31 5.21 8.17 2.59
C PHE A 31 3.73 8.15 2.21
N GLN A 32 3.43 8.35 0.94
CA GLN A 32 2.05 8.49 0.50
C GLN A 32 1.64 7.55 -0.61
N LYS A 33 2.59 6.94 -1.29
CA LYS A 33 2.29 6.10 -2.46
C LYS A 33 2.36 4.63 -2.09
N LEU A 34 1.24 3.94 -2.27
CA LEU A 34 1.14 2.50 -1.99
C LEU A 34 0.56 1.80 -3.22
N SER A 35 1.18 0.70 -3.61
CA SER A 35 0.65 -0.21 -4.60
C SER A 35 0.49 -1.58 -3.98
N VAL A 36 -0.61 -2.27 -4.29
CA VAL A 36 -0.91 -3.59 -3.74
C VAL A 36 -1.00 -4.56 -4.92
N ILE A 37 -0.23 -5.63 -4.84
CA ILE A 37 -0.14 -6.63 -5.91
C ILE A 37 -0.85 -7.90 -5.46
N ASP A 38 -1.88 -8.31 -6.18
CA ASP A 38 -2.59 -9.57 -5.98
C ASP A 38 -2.91 -9.81 -4.50
N PRO A 39 -3.63 -8.91 -3.83
CA PRO A 39 -3.97 -9.10 -2.42
C PRO A 39 -4.92 -10.27 -2.26
N LYS A 40 -4.71 -11.10 -1.22
CA LYS A 40 -5.63 -12.18 -0.91
C LYS A 40 -6.98 -11.66 -0.40
N PRO A 41 -7.02 -10.68 0.53
CA PRO A 41 -8.30 -10.10 0.92
C PRO A 41 -8.87 -9.24 -0.20
N ILE A 42 -10.19 -9.07 -0.18
CA ILE A 42 -10.85 -8.10 -1.06
C ILE A 42 -10.34 -6.71 -0.69
N PHE A 43 -9.93 -5.93 -1.69
CA PHE A 43 -9.30 -4.65 -1.44
C PHE A 43 -10.04 -3.53 -2.18
N PRO A 44 -10.39 -2.42 -1.48
CA PRO A 44 -10.30 -2.27 -0.04
C PRO A 44 -11.44 -2.97 0.70
N ASN A 45 -11.33 -3.11 2.02
CA ASN A 45 -12.41 -3.63 2.85
C ASN A 45 -12.44 -2.91 4.18
N ASP A 46 -13.49 -3.13 4.96
CA ASP A 46 -13.70 -2.43 6.23
C ASP A 46 -12.58 -2.69 7.23
N LYS A 47 -12.04 -3.91 7.24
CA LYS A 47 -10.98 -4.28 8.18
C LYS A 47 -9.68 -3.56 7.84
N ILE A 48 -9.37 -3.42 6.56
CA ILE A 48 -8.21 -2.65 6.13
C ILE A 48 -8.35 -1.20 6.58
N LEU A 49 -9.52 -0.61 6.36
CA LEU A 49 -9.77 0.78 6.73
C LEU A 49 -9.72 0.96 8.25
N ALA A 50 -10.26 0.00 9.00
CA ALA A 50 -10.25 0.07 10.46
C ALA A 50 -8.84 0.00 11.04
N THR A 51 -7.97 -0.82 10.44
CA THR A 51 -6.60 -0.98 10.92
C THR A 51 -5.64 0.09 10.40
N SER A 52 -6.07 0.89 9.43
CA SER A 52 -5.23 1.95 8.86
C SER A 52 -5.42 3.30 9.52
N VAL A 53 -5.83 3.33 10.77
CA VAL A 53 -6.20 4.53 11.54
C VAL A 53 -5.34 5.74 11.17
N GLY A 54 -6.00 6.83 10.73
CA GLY A 54 -5.31 8.05 10.33
C GLY A 54 -4.62 7.97 8.97
N ALA A 55 -4.57 6.80 8.34
CA ALA A 55 -3.92 6.60 7.05
C ALA A 55 -4.88 6.12 5.97
N LYS A 56 -6.18 6.36 6.14
CA LYS A 56 -7.19 5.93 5.17
C LYS A 56 -6.97 6.56 3.80
N ASN A 57 -6.44 7.76 3.75
CA ASN A 57 -6.14 8.42 2.48
C ASN A 57 -5.09 7.65 1.68
N ILE A 58 -4.13 7.01 2.34
CA ILE A 58 -3.13 6.19 1.65
C ILE A 58 -3.80 4.99 1.01
N ILE A 59 -4.71 4.33 1.74
CA ILE A 59 -5.47 3.20 1.20
C ILE A 59 -6.34 3.65 0.02
N ASN A 60 -7.05 4.77 0.16
CA ASN A 60 -7.96 5.23 -0.89
C ASN A 60 -7.23 5.66 -2.16
N LYS A 61 -5.99 6.11 -2.05
CA LYS A 61 -5.17 6.51 -3.19
C LYS A 61 -4.30 5.39 -3.72
N SER A 62 -4.29 4.25 -3.07
CA SER A 62 -3.45 3.13 -3.49
C SER A 62 -3.91 2.56 -4.82
N LYS A 63 -2.98 1.91 -5.52
CA LYS A 63 -3.27 1.23 -6.77
C LYS A 63 -3.16 -0.27 -6.56
N VAL A 64 -4.03 -1.01 -7.24
CA VAL A 64 -4.06 -2.47 -7.16
C VAL A 64 -3.68 -3.03 -8.51
N TYR A 65 -2.77 -4.00 -8.52
CA TYR A 65 -2.33 -4.68 -9.72
C TYR A 65 -2.46 -6.18 -9.53
N ASP A 66 -2.68 -6.88 -10.63
CA ASP A 66 -2.70 -8.35 -10.61
C ASP A 66 -1.30 -8.95 -10.65
N ASP A 67 -0.32 -8.16 -11.06
CA ASP A 67 1.03 -8.63 -11.32
C ASP A 67 2.05 -7.59 -10.87
N LEU A 68 3.22 -8.06 -10.44
CA LEU A 68 4.28 -7.18 -9.97
C LEU A 68 4.88 -6.32 -11.08
N GLU A 69 5.00 -6.88 -12.28
CA GLU A 69 5.70 -6.21 -13.37
C GLU A 69 5.11 -4.85 -13.74
N PRO A 70 3.79 -4.70 -13.93
CA PRO A 70 3.23 -3.39 -14.23
C PRO A 70 3.50 -2.36 -13.15
N ALA A 71 3.53 -2.79 -11.89
CA ALA A 71 3.78 -1.88 -10.77
C ALA A 71 5.21 -1.38 -10.76
N LEU A 72 6.17 -2.19 -11.24
CA LEU A 72 7.59 -1.84 -11.25
C LEU A 72 7.98 -0.91 -12.38
N LYS A 73 7.13 -0.70 -13.37
CA LYS A 73 7.46 0.11 -14.54
C LYS A 73 7.44 1.61 -14.28
N LYS A 74 7.00 2.03 -13.13
CA LYS A 74 6.93 3.46 -12.80
C LYS A 74 8.15 3.86 -11.98
N ASP A 75 8.04 4.85 -11.14
CA ASP A 75 9.12 5.44 -10.38
C ASP A 75 9.87 4.47 -9.47
N ARG A 76 10.67 5.00 -8.57
CA ARG A 76 11.37 4.21 -7.55
C ARG A 76 10.38 3.46 -6.67
N LYS A 77 10.71 2.22 -6.35
CA LYS A 77 9.83 1.32 -5.59
C LYS A 77 10.58 0.68 -4.44
N SER A 78 9.86 0.45 -3.35
CA SER A 78 10.29 -0.42 -2.27
C SER A 78 9.27 -1.55 -2.17
N VAL A 79 9.71 -2.77 -2.41
CA VAL A 79 8.83 -3.95 -2.32
C VAL A 79 8.87 -4.49 -0.90
N VAL A 80 7.70 -4.71 -0.34
CA VAL A 80 7.57 -5.18 1.03
C VAL A 80 6.86 -6.52 1.09
#